data_71317384fb0ea4c111f791be3fba4764
#
_entry.id   71317384fb0ea4c111f791be3fba4764
#
_cell.length_a   1.000
_cell.length_b   1.000
_cell.length_c   1.000
_cell.angle_alpha   90.00
_cell.angle_beta   90.00
_cell.angle_gamma   90.00
#
_symmetry.space_group_name_H-M   'P 1'
#
loop_
_entity.id
_entity.type
_entity.pdbx_description
1 polymer ?
#
loop_
_entity_poly.entity_id
_entity_poly.type
_entity_poly.pdbx_seq_one_letter_code
_entity_poly.pdbx_strand_id
1 'polypeptide(L)'
;MRTKIFIFICGISLVLLFGVAFCRSGYINLLNLVGFPLSSLVGFLLYGFLTVICLYKFRVKLPPKYILLAIWMGVGLLETIYRCYSFKSSIISIPSSLLWWLGILCGYLYWKVSRSWLKVIVVLLPFLFTLWMSYYGYSMWIHKLNFGSFTGKIEKVVTSDYSLFDEMHKEIKLSQLKGKYVVLDFWHKYCGVC
;
A
#
# COMPACT_ATOMS: atom_id res chain seq x y z
N MET A 1 -0.42 -32.92 -9.70
CA MET A 1 0.79 -32.28 -9.10
C MET A 1 0.87 -30.78 -9.39
N ARG A 2 0.66 -30.30 -10.63
CA ARG A 2 0.70 -28.86 -11.00
C ARG A 2 -0.31 -28.04 -10.22
N THR A 3 -1.56 -28.49 -10.12
CA THR A 3 -2.62 -27.78 -9.37
C THR A 3 -2.29 -27.61 -7.88
N LYS A 4 -1.71 -28.65 -7.25
CA LYS A 4 -1.30 -28.56 -5.84
C LYS A 4 -0.22 -27.49 -5.62
N ILE A 5 0.76 -27.38 -6.54
CA ILE A 5 1.81 -26.34 -6.48
C ILE A 5 1.20 -24.96 -6.68
N PHE A 6 0.27 -24.81 -7.63
CA PHE A 6 -0.42 -23.55 -7.89
C PHE A 6 -1.18 -23.07 -6.64
N ILE A 7 -2.01 -23.93 -6.03
CA ILE A 7 -2.77 -23.62 -4.81
C ILE A 7 -1.82 -23.29 -3.66
N PHE A 8 -0.72 -24.02 -3.52
CA PHE A 8 0.29 -23.77 -2.48
C PHE A 8 0.92 -22.37 -2.61
N ILE A 9 1.31 -21.97 -3.84
CA ILE A 9 1.88 -20.64 -4.09
C ILE A 9 0.84 -19.55 -3.80
N CYS A 10 -0.41 -19.76 -4.24
CA CYS A 10 -1.52 -18.86 -3.98
C CYS A 10 -1.76 -18.68 -2.46
N GLY A 11 -1.73 -19.79 -1.72
CA GLY A 11 -1.88 -19.78 -0.26
C GLY A 11 -0.76 -19.03 0.45
N ILE A 12 0.50 -19.23 0.08
CA ILE A 12 1.62 -18.46 0.65
C ILE A 12 1.47 -16.98 0.33
N SER A 13 1.14 -16.63 -0.91
CA SER A 13 0.92 -15.23 -1.30
C SER A 13 -0.18 -14.57 -0.48
N LEU A 14 -1.26 -15.30 -0.21
CA LEU A 14 -2.36 -14.84 0.64
C LEU A 14 -1.93 -14.64 2.11
N VAL A 15 -1.15 -15.58 2.66
CA VAL A 15 -0.61 -15.43 4.04
C VAL A 15 0.29 -14.20 4.14
N LEU A 16 1.14 -13.96 3.13
CA LEU A 16 1.97 -12.75 3.10
C LEU A 16 1.13 -11.47 3.03
N LEU A 17 -0.03 -11.51 2.35
CA LEU A 17 -0.95 -10.37 2.33
C LEU A 17 -1.42 -9.99 3.72
N PHE A 18 -1.74 -10.95 4.59
CA PHE A 18 -2.10 -10.66 5.99
C PHE A 18 -0.93 -10.02 6.75
N GLY A 19 0.31 -10.50 6.55
CA GLY A 19 1.50 -9.90 7.15
C GLY A 19 1.71 -8.45 6.70
N VAL A 20 1.55 -8.17 5.42
CA VAL A 20 1.65 -6.80 4.88
C VAL A 20 0.49 -5.93 5.33
N ALA A 21 -0.74 -6.49 5.45
CA ALA A 21 -1.88 -5.79 6.02
C ALA A 21 -1.66 -5.43 7.50
N PHE A 22 -0.99 -6.28 8.25
CA PHE A 22 -0.59 -5.98 9.63
C PHE A 22 0.41 -4.81 9.70
N CYS A 23 1.38 -4.72 8.78
CA CYS A 23 2.24 -3.54 8.67
C CYS A 23 1.46 -2.25 8.35
N ARG A 24 0.34 -2.37 7.63
CA ARG A 24 -0.56 -1.25 7.30
C ARG A 24 -1.35 -0.73 8.50
N SER A 25 -1.57 -1.55 9.51
CA SER A 25 -2.41 -1.19 10.68
C SER A 25 -1.90 -0.03 11.52
N GLY A 26 -0.62 0.36 11.36
CA GLY A 26 0.00 1.44 12.10
C GLY A 26 0.62 1.03 13.44
N TYR A 27 0.44 -0.22 13.88
CA TYR A 27 1.04 -0.71 15.13
C TYR A 27 2.55 -0.93 15.05
N ILE A 28 3.10 -1.06 13.84
CA ILE A 28 4.53 -1.27 13.63
C ILE A 28 5.15 0.00 13.09
N ASN A 29 6.21 0.45 13.76
CA ASN A 29 7.11 1.49 13.27
C ASN A 29 8.46 0.84 12.95
N LEU A 30 8.88 0.87 11.71
CA LEU A 30 10.17 0.38 11.26
C LEU A 30 10.81 1.42 10.33
N LEU A 31 12.05 1.81 10.62
CA LEU A 31 12.77 2.83 9.84
C LEU A 31 12.01 4.17 9.75
N ASN A 32 11.29 4.55 10.80
CA ASN A 32 10.39 5.72 10.82
C ASN A 32 9.26 5.67 9.76
N LEU A 33 8.94 4.47 9.27
CA LEU A 33 7.81 4.22 8.38
C LEU A 33 6.69 3.53 9.17
N VAL A 34 5.47 4.00 8.99
CA VAL A 34 4.26 3.48 9.64
C VAL A 34 3.14 3.35 8.60
N GLY A 35 2.26 2.38 8.77
CA GLY A 35 1.06 2.25 7.96
C GLY A 35 1.32 1.92 6.49
N PHE A 36 0.71 2.65 5.58
CA PHE A 36 0.83 2.41 4.13
C PHE A 36 2.26 2.53 3.59
N PRO A 37 3.07 3.53 3.97
CA PRO A 37 4.49 3.60 3.60
C PRO A 37 5.28 2.35 3.97
N LEU A 38 5.13 1.86 5.20
CA LEU A 38 5.78 0.64 5.65
C LEU A 38 5.30 -0.57 4.87
N SER A 39 3.98 -0.72 4.70
CA SER A 39 3.40 -1.83 3.95
C SER A 39 3.86 -1.86 2.48
N SER A 40 4.12 -0.69 1.89
CA SER A 40 4.64 -0.56 0.53
C SER A 40 6.03 -1.16 0.40
N LEU A 41 6.93 -0.79 1.29
CA LEU A 41 8.32 -1.28 1.29
C LEU A 41 8.38 -2.78 1.61
N VAL A 42 7.69 -3.20 2.67
CA VAL A 42 7.65 -4.61 3.10
C VAL A 42 7.02 -5.48 2.01
N GLY A 43 5.92 -5.05 1.42
CA GLY A 43 5.25 -5.80 0.36
C GLY A 43 6.09 -5.91 -0.91
N PHE A 44 6.77 -4.83 -1.33
CA PHE A 44 7.71 -4.88 -2.45
C PHE A 44 8.78 -5.96 -2.24
N LEU A 45 9.42 -5.98 -1.07
CA LEU A 45 10.46 -6.93 -0.74
C LEU A 45 9.93 -8.37 -0.66
N LEU A 46 8.85 -8.59 0.07
CA LEU A 46 8.29 -9.93 0.28
C LEU A 46 7.81 -10.56 -1.02
N TYR A 47 7.06 -9.82 -1.85
CA TYR A 47 6.56 -10.34 -3.12
C TYR A 47 7.66 -10.50 -4.18
N GLY A 48 8.67 -9.61 -4.19
CA GLY A 48 9.85 -9.79 -5.02
C GLY A 48 10.60 -11.06 -4.66
N PHE A 49 10.87 -11.28 -3.38
CA PHE A 49 11.57 -12.46 -2.88
C PHE A 49 10.77 -13.75 -3.08
N LEU A 50 9.47 -13.74 -2.78
CA LEU A 50 8.58 -14.86 -3.06
C LEU A 50 8.62 -15.27 -4.54
N THR A 51 8.57 -14.28 -5.44
CA THR A 51 8.60 -14.52 -6.89
C THR A 51 9.90 -15.20 -7.30
N VAL A 52 11.04 -14.71 -6.83
CA VAL A 52 12.36 -15.31 -7.12
C VAL A 52 12.40 -16.76 -6.63
N ILE A 53 12.05 -17.01 -5.37
CA ILE A 53 12.06 -18.37 -4.79
C ILE A 53 11.14 -19.30 -5.57
N CYS A 54 9.91 -18.89 -5.84
CA CYS A 54 8.95 -19.74 -6.55
C CYS A 54 9.41 -20.08 -7.97
N LEU A 55 10.00 -19.12 -8.69
CA LEU A 55 10.53 -19.35 -10.03
C LEU A 55 11.73 -20.32 -10.00
N TYR A 56 12.67 -20.15 -9.07
CA TYR A 56 13.79 -21.10 -8.97
C TYR A 56 13.34 -22.50 -8.57
N LYS A 57 12.40 -22.63 -7.63
CA LYS A 57 11.98 -23.93 -7.08
C LYS A 57 11.00 -24.68 -7.96
N PHE A 58 10.08 -23.99 -8.62
CA PHE A 58 8.93 -24.64 -9.26
C PHE A 58 8.88 -24.53 -10.79
N ARG A 59 9.78 -23.78 -11.45
CA ARG A 59 9.76 -23.55 -12.92
C ARG A 59 9.75 -24.84 -13.75
N VAL A 60 10.35 -25.91 -13.25
CA VAL A 60 10.38 -27.21 -13.96
C VAL A 60 9.01 -27.89 -13.92
N LYS A 61 8.27 -27.72 -12.84
CA LYS A 61 6.97 -28.38 -12.62
C LYS A 61 5.79 -27.52 -13.06
N LEU A 62 5.95 -26.18 -13.02
CA LEU A 62 4.90 -25.22 -13.35
C LEU A 62 5.50 -24.08 -14.20
N PRO A 63 4.95 -23.81 -15.41
CA PRO A 63 5.43 -22.71 -16.25
C PRO A 63 5.42 -21.36 -15.51
N PRO A 64 6.41 -20.48 -15.77
CA PRO A 64 6.56 -19.19 -15.06
C PRO A 64 5.29 -18.34 -15.04
N LYS A 65 4.54 -18.29 -16.14
CA LYS A 65 3.27 -17.56 -16.23
C LYS A 65 2.24 -17.99 -15.18
N TYR A 66 2.15 -19.27 -14.87
CA TYR A 66 1.23 -19.79 -13.84
C TYR A 66 1.74 -19.54 -12.42
N ILE A 67 3.07 -19.49 -12.23
CA ILE A 67 3.66 -19.08 -10.94
C ILE A 67 3.31 -17.61 -10.65
N LEU A 68 3.51 -16.73 -11.64
CA LEU A 68 3.15 -15.32 -11.51
C LEU A 68 1.65 -15.13 -11.28
N LEU A 69 0.82 -15.87 -12.02
CA LEU A 69 -0.63 -15.84 -11.86
C LEU A 69 -1.04 -16.30 -10.45
N ALA A 70 -0.42 -17.35 -9.91
CA ALA A 70 -0.73 -17.83 -8.56
C ALA A 70 -0.36 -16.80 -7.48
N ILE A 71 0.81 -16.14 -7.61
CA ILE A 71 1.22 -15.07 -6.70
C ILE A 71 0.24 -13.89 -6.81
N TRP A 72 -0.09 -13.48 -8.03
CA TRP A 72 -1.03 -12.37 -8.26
C TRP A 72 -2.43 -12.70 -7.74
N MET A 73 -2.93 -13.91 -7.93
CA MET A 73 -4.25 -14.31 -7.38
C MET A 73 -4.28 -14.24 -5.86
N GLY A 74 -3.20 -14.63 -5.18
CA GLY A 74 -3.13 -14.55 -3.73
C GLY A 74 -3.17 -13.12 -3.19
N VAL A 75 -2.52 -12.15 -3.85
CA VAL A 75 -2.47 -10.76 -3.41
C VAL A 75 -3.48 -9.87 -4.11
N GLY A 76 -3.64 -10.03 -5.43
CA GLY A 76 -4.39 -9.09 -6.27
C GLY A 76 -5.89 -9.33 -6.29
N LEU A 77 -6.34 -10.58 -6.13
CA LEU A 77 -7.76 -10.91 -6.25
C LEU A 77 -8.59 -10.21 -5.16
N LEU A 78 -8.19 -10.36 -3.89
CA LEU A 78 -8.90 -9.74 -2.77
C LEU A 78 -8.83 -8.21 -2.83
N GLU A 79 -7.68 -7.63 -3.18
CA GLU A 79 -7.55 -6.19 -3.35
C GLU A 79 -8.41 -5.66 -4.50
N THR A 80 -8.49 -6.38 -5.61
CA THR A 80 -9.34 -5.99 -6.74
C THR A 80 -10.82 -6.02 -6.36
N ILE A 81 -11.27 -7.09 -5.71
CA ILE A 81 -12.65 -7.21 -5.22
C ILE A 81 -12.98 -6.06 -4.26
N TYR A 82 -12.11 -5.80 -3.28
CA TYR A 82 -12.31 -4.70 -2.33
C TYR A 82 -12.39 -3.33 -3.03
N ARG A 83 -11.55 -3.09 -4.04
CA ARG A 83 -11.58 -1.85 -4.84
C ARG A 83 -12.86 -1.69 -5.66
N CYS A 84 -13.38 -2.79 -6.24
CA CYS A 84 -14.64 -2.75 -6.95
C CYS A 84 -15.81 -2.39 -6.03
N TYR A 85 -15.76 -2.87 -4.78
CA TYR A 85 -16.81 -2.58 -3.79
C TYR A 85 -16.70 -1.18 -3.20
N SER A 86 -15.49 -0.71 -2.88
CA SER A 86 -15.27 0.56 -2.17
C SER A 86 -14.08 1.35 -2.76
N PHE A 87 -14.26 1.87 -3.99
CA PHE A 87 -13.20 2.58 -4.71
C PHE A 87 -12.70 3.82 -3.96
N LYS A 88 -13.61 4.66 -3.43
CA LYS A 88 -13.26 5.91 -2.73
C LYS A 88 -12.35 5.67 -1.53
N SER A 89 -12.65 4.67 -0.70
CA SER A 89 -11.83 4.36 0.47
C SER A 89 -10.53 3.63 0.12
N SER A 90 -10.51 2.91 -1.01
CA SER A 90 -9.34 2.14 -1.44
C SER A 90 -8.31 2.95 -2.24
N ILE A 91 -8.66 4.15 -2.71
CA ILE A 91 -7.77 4.99 -3.53
C ILE A 91 -6.48 5.36 -2.79
N ILE A 92 -6.55 5.49 -1.47
CA ILE A 92 -5.39 5.76 -0.62
C ILE A 92 -4.35 4.65 -0.68
N SER A 93 -4.74 3.39 -0.90
CA SER A 93 -3.86 2.23 -0.93
C SER A 93 -3.27 1.91 -2.31
N ILE A 94 -3.65 2.64 -3.37
CA ILE A 94 -3.20 2.37 -4.73
C ILE A 94 -1.67 2.33 -4.85
N PRO A 95 -0.90 3.31 -4.32
CA PRO A 95 0.55 3.27 -4.44
C PRO A 95 1.17 2.02 -3.79
N SER A 96 0.66 1.59 -2.63
CA SER A 96 1.15 0.38 -1.96
C SER A 96 1.02 -0.85 -2.85
N SER A 97 -0.15 -1.06 -3.44
CA SER A 97 -0.40 -2.24 -4.28
C SER A 97 0.40 -2.21 -5.58
N LEU A 98 0.58 -1.03 -6.17
CA LEU A 98 1.45 -0.88 -7.35
C LEU A 98 2.90 -1.25 -7.02
N LEU A 99 3.39 -0.88 -5.83
CA LEU A 99 4.74 -1.25 -5.39
C LEU A 99 4.87 -2.76 -5.10
N TRP A 100 3.83 -3.43 -4.61
CA TRP A 100 3.85 -4.89 -4.48
C TRP A 100 3.91 -5.59 -5.84
N TRP A 101 3.16 -5.11 -6.83
CA TRP A 101 3.23 -5.62 -8.20
C TRP A 101 4.58 -5.33 -8.86
N LEU A 102 5.16 -4.18 -8.57
CA LEU A 102 6.53 -3.86 -8.98
C LEU A 102 7.53 -4.87 -8.37
N GLY A 103 7.35 -5.27 -7.12
CA GLY A 103 8.14 -6.33 -6.49
C GLY A 103 8.05 -7.66 -7.23
N ILE A 104 6.83 -8.10 -7.60
CA ILE A 104 6.61 -9.30 -8.39
C ILE A 104 7.34 -9.21 -9.75
N LEU A 105 7.20 -8.07 -10.44
CA LEU A 105 7.86 -7.81 -11.72
C LEU A 105 9.39 -7.85 -11.59
N CYS A 106 9.94 -7.21 -10.56
CA CYS A 106 11.38 -7.24 -10.26
C CYS A 106 11.88 -8.66 -10.01
N GLY A 107 11.15 -9.46 -9.22
CA GLY A 107 11.50 -10.85 -8.98
C GLY A 107 11.52 -11.68 -10.26
N TYR A 108 10.56 -11.46 -11.15
CA TYR A 108 10.53 -12.11 -12.47
C TYR A 108 11.69 -11.67 -13.36
N LEU A 109 11.96 -10.38 -13.47
CA LEU A 109 13.05 -9.84 -14.28
C LEU A 109 14.42 -10.29 -13.75
N TYR A 110 14.61 -10.29 -12.43
CA TYR A 110 15.82 -10.82 -11.79
C TYR A 110 16.09 -12.27 -12.17
N TRP A 111 15.04 -13.10 -12.17
CA TRP A 111 15.15 -14.51 -12.58
C TRP A 111 15.45 -14.65 -14.08
N LYS A 112 14.84 -13.82 -14.93
CA LYS A 112 14.95 -13.90 -16.39
C LYS A 112 16.31 -13.42 -16.91
N VAL A 113 16.89 -12.40 -16.26
CA VAL A 113 18.15 -11.80 -16.69
C VAL A 113 19.33 -12.70 -16.34
N SER A 114 20.22 -12.92 -17.31
CA SER A 114 21.43 -13.75 -17.13
C SER A 114 22.64 -12.94 -16.65
N ARG A 115 22.78 -11.68 -17.10
CA ARG A 115 23.94 -10.82 -16.79
C ARG A 115 23.87 -10.29 -15.35
N SER A 116 24.93 -10.50 -14.56
CA SER A 116 24.97 -10.14 -13.13
C SER A 116 24.74 -8.64 -12.87
N TRP A 117 25.36 -7.75 -13.66
CA TRP A 117 25.20 -6.31 -13.49
C TRP A 117 23.76 -5.82 -13.74
N LEU A 118 23.07 -6.43 -14.74
CA LEU A 118 21.65 -6.13 -14.99
C LEU A 118 20.76 -6.59 -13.85
N LYS A 119 21.07 -7.70 -13.17
CA LYS A 119 20.34 -8.13 -11.98
C LYS A 119 20.40 -7.09 -10.86
N VAL A 120 21.57 -6.49 -10.67
CA VAL A 120 21.73 -5.40 -9.68
C VAL A 120 20.84 -4.20 -10.05
N ILE A 121 20.85 -3.77 -11.31
CA ILE A 121 20.03 -2.64 -11.76
C ILE A 121 18.54 -2.93 -11.60
N VAL A 122 18.09 -4.13 -12.02
CA VAL A 122 16.68 -4.56 -11.92
C VAL A 122 16.17 -4.54 -10.50
N VAL A 123 17.02 -4.78 -9.50
CA VAL A 123 16.63 -4.73 -8.09
C VAL A 123 16.81 -3.33 -7.51
N LEU A 124 17.96 -2.72 -7.75
CA LEU A 124 18.37 -1.48 -7.09
C LEU A 124 17.48 -0.29 -7.48
N LEU A 125 17.21 -0.09 -8.79
CA LEU A 125 16.41 1.06 -9.22
C LEU A 125 14.98 1.02 -8.69
N PRO A 126 14.21 -0.09 -8.80
CA PRO A 126 12.88 -0.15 -8.21
C PRO A 126 12.88 -0.13 -6.69
N PHE A 127 13.92 -0.64 -6.04
CA PHE A 127 14.07 -0.54 -4.59
C PHE A 127 14.25 0.91 -4.13
N LEU A 128 15.14 1.67 -4.78
CA LEU A 128 15.31 3.10 -4.49
C LEU A 128 14.05 3.90 -4.77
N PHE A 129 13.34 3.58 -5.87
CA PHE A 129 12.04 4.18 -6.15
C PHE A 129 11.01 3.85 -5.06
N THR A 130 10.97 2.61 -4.59
CA THR A 130 10.05 2.19 -3.50
C THR A 130 10.39 2.91 -2.20
N LEU A 131 11.68 3.09 -1.87
CA LEU A 131 12.11 3.87 -0.72
C LEU A 131 11.65 5.33 -0.85
N TRP A 132 11.91 5.96 -1.98
CA TRP A 132 11.46 7.33 -2.24
C TRP A 132 9.94 7.47 -2.11
N MET A 133 9.18 6.55 -2.70
CA MET A 133 7.72 6.52 -2.58
C MET A 133 7.26 6.35 -1.13
N SER A 134 7.94 5.50 -0.34
CA SER A 134 7.58 5.26 1.05
C SER A 134 7.86 6.47 1.96
N TYR A 135 8.94 7.22 1.72
CA TYR A 135 9.28 8.38 2.56
C TYR A 135 8.61 9.69 2.11
N TYR A 136 8.52 9.92 0.80
CA TYR A 136 8.07 11.21 0.25
C TYR A 136 6.83 11.08 -0.64
N GLY A 137 6.82 10.14 -1.57
CA GLY A 137 5.76 10.02 -2.57
C GLY A 137 4.41 9.73 -1.95
N TYR A 138 4.36 8.99 -0.84
CA TYR A 138 3.11 8.69 -0.15
C TYR A 138 2.47 9.94 0.46
N SER A 139 3.25 10.80 1.11
CA SER A 139 2.74 12.07 1.65
C SER A 139 2.23 13.00 0.54
N MET A 140 2.93 13.05 -0.59
CA MET A 140 2.48 13.79 -1.78
C MET A 140 1.17 13.22 -2.35
N TRP A 141 1.02 11.90 -2.37
CA TRP A 141 -0.22 11.25 -2.79
C TRP A 141 -1.39 11.60 -1.88
N ILE A 142 -1.22 11.53 -0.56
CA ILE A 142 -2.23 11.92 0.43
C ILE A 142 -2.59 13.40 0.25
N HIS A 143 -1.59 14.27 0.07
CA HIS A 143 -1.82 15.69 -0.17
C HIS A 143 -2.66 15.90 -1.44
N LYS A 144 -2.36 15.18 -2.53
CA LYS A 144 -3.16 15.24 -3.78
C LYS A 144 -4.61 14.83 -3.55
N LEU A 145 -4.84 13.78 -2.77
CA LEU A 145 -6.21 13.31 -2.49
C LEU A 145 -7.01 14.31 -1.67
N ASN A 146 -6.37 14.94 -0.68
CA ASN A 146 -7.04 15.86 0.24
C ASN A 146 -7.19 17.28 -0.32
N PHE A 147 -6.17 17.78 -1.02
CA PHE A 147 -6.05 19.19 -1.40
C PHE A 147 -5.99 19.47 -2.90
N GLY A 148 -6.04 18.43 -3.73
CA GLY A 148 -6.08 18.56 -5.19
C GLY A 148 -4.72 18.71 -5.87
N SER A 149 -3.62 19.03 -5.15
CA SER A 149 -2.27 19.21 -5.71
C SER A 149 -1.22 18.34 -5.07
N PHE A 150 -0.09 18.09 -5.77
CA PHE A 150 1.09 17.40 -5.23
C PHE A 150 2.08 18.36 -4.53
N THR A 151 1.92 19.67 -4.71
CA THR A 151 2.95 20.67 -4.42
C THR A 151 2.76 21.43 -3.10
N GLY A 152 1.91 20.96 -2.22
CA GLY A 152 1.59 21.64 -0.96
C GLY A 152 0.64 22.86 -1.12
N LYS A 153 0.23 23.23 -2.36
CA LYS A 153 -0.81 24.22 -2.58
C LYS A 153 -2.18 23.60 -2.33
N ILE A 154 -3.05 24.33 -1.65
CA ILE A 154 -4.44 23.95 -1.43
C ILE A 154 -5.24 24.44 -2.62
N GLU A 155 -5.55 23.57 -3.58
CA GLU A 155 -6.36 23.88 -4.76
C GLU A 155 -7.84 23.60 -4.50
N LYS A 156 -8.15 22.71 -3.56
CA LYS A 156 -9.50 22.33 -3.20
C LYS A 156 -9.72 22.60 -1.72
N VAL A 157 -10.43 23.67 -1.41
CA VAL A 157 -10.92 23.93 -0.05
C VAL A 157 -12.32 23.29 0.04
N VAL A 158 -12.47 22.27 0.86
CA VAL A 158 -13.80 21.77 1.23
C VAL A 158 -14.29 22.70 2.36
N THR A 159 -15.02 23.72 1.98
CA THR A 159 -15.78 24.53 2.95
C THR A 159 -17.04 23.76 3.32
N SER A 160 -16.96 22.90 4.30
CA SER A 160 -18.14 22.34 4.93
C SER A 160 -18.33 23.00 6.28
N ASP A 161 -19.53 23.53 6.49
CA ASP A 161 -19.94 24.01 7.79
C ASP A 161 -20.31 22.79 8.63
N TYR A 162 -19.36 22.33 9.43
CA TYR A 162 -19.56 21.16 10.27
C TYR A 162 -20.45 21.51 11.45
N SER A 163 -21.48 20.69 11.66
CA SER A 163 -22.28 20.69 12.89
C SER A 163 -21.53 19.94 13.99
N LEU A 164 -21.24 20.64 15.07
CA LEU A 164 -20.68 20.09 16.29
C LEU A 164 -21.79 19.99 17.33
N PHE A 165 -21.66 19.08 18.28
CA PHE A 165 -22.58 18.99 19.40
C PHE A 165 -21.81 19.30 20.69
N ASP A 166 -22.36 20.19 21.53
CA ASP A 166 -21.82 20.45 22.85
C ASP A 166 -22.18 19.34 23.86
N GLU A 167 -21.73 19.46 25.09
CA GLU A 167 -21.99 18.48 26.16
C GLU A 167 -23.49 18.31 26.46
N MET A 168 -24.31 19.30 26.10
CA MET A 168 -25.78 19.28 26.25
C MET A 168 -26.48 18.77 24.98
N HIS A 169 -25.75 18.21 24.03
CA HIS A 169 -26.23 17.76 22.71
C HIS A 169 -26.85 18.87 21.84
N LYS A 170 -26.51 20.13 22.10
CA LYS A 170 -26.93 21.26 21.28
C LYS A 170 -26.04 21.38 20.05
N GLU A 171 -26.65 21.53 18.90
CA GLU A 171 -25.95 21.73 17.64
C GLU A 171 -25.30 23.13 17.59
N ILE A 172 -24.00 23.16 17.32
CA ILE A 172 -23.20 24.37 17.10
C ILE A 172 -22.58 24.26 15.71
N LYS A 173 -22.81 25.25 14.86
CA LYS A 173 -22.15 25.31 13.56
C LYS A 173 -20.76 25.95 13.69
N LEU A 174 -19.80 25.44 12.93
CA LEU A 174 -18.43 25.95 12.92
C LEU A 174 -18.40 27.45 12.60
N SER A 175 -19.28 27.92 11.69
CA SER A 175 -19.46 29.32 11.33
C SER A 175 -19.92 30.21 12.48
N GLN A 176 -20.48 29.65 13.56
CA GLN A 176 -20.94 30.38 14.75
C GLN A 176 -19.81 30.63 15.76
N LEU A 177 -18.66 29.92 15.62
CA LEU A 177 -17.52 30.13 16.50
C LEU A 177 -16.81 31.44 16.10
N LYS A 178 -16.86 32.42 17.00
CA LYS A 178 -16.23 33.74 16.79
C LYS A 178 -14.81 33.72 17.34
N GLY A 179 -13.85 34.07 16.50
CA GLY A 179 -12.43 34.16 16.89
C GLY A 179 -11.52 34.32 15.66
N LYS A 180 -10.24 34.59 15.89
CA LYS A 180 -9.24 34.67 14.80
C LYS A 180 -8.84 33.29 14.29
N TYR A 181 -8.84 32.27 15.16
CA TYR A 181 -8.43 30.91 14.86
C TYR A 181 -9.35 29.94 15.59
N VAL A 182 -9.76 28.89 14.91
CA VAL A 182 -10.48 27.74 15.48
C VAL A 182 -9.59 26.52 15.25
N VAL A 183 -9.18 25.88 16.33
CA VAL A 183 -8.40 24.63 16.29
C VAL A 183 -9.38 23.50 16.59
N LEU A 184 -9.49 22.56 15.64
CA LEU A 184 -10.29 21.34 15.80
C LEU A 184 -9.33 20.17 15.99
N ASP A 185 -9.44 19.49 17.13
CA ASP A 185 -8.73 18.25 17.40
C ASP A 185 -9.68 17.07 17.15
N PHE A 186 -9.31 16.22 16.19
CA PHE A 186 -10.07 15.03 15.82
C PHE A 186 -9.41 13.80 16.42
N TRP A 187 -10.03 13.22 17.42
CA TRP A 187 -9.53 11.99 18.02
C TRP A 187 -10.60 10.90 18.04
N HIS A 188 -10.15 9.66 18.12
CA HIS A 188 -11.01 8.49 18.20
C HIS A 188 -10.46 7.51 19.23
N LYS A 189 -11.29 6.90 20.05
CA LYS A 189 -10.87 6.00 21.13
C LYS A 189 -10.00 4.81 20.71
N TYR A 190 -9.98 4.50 19.42
CA TYR A 190 -9.13 3.44 18.83
C TYR A 190 -8.00 4.00 17.97
N CYS A 191 -7.74 5.29 18.01
CA CYS A 191 -6.65 5.90 17.29
C CYS A 191 -5.34 5.69 18.06
N GLY A 192 -4.48 4.80 17.57
CA GLY A 192 -3.18 4.54 18.19
C GLY A 192 -2.12 5.64 17.96
N VAL A 193 -2.47 6.72 17.25
CA VAL A 193 -1.53 7.78 16.81
C VAL A 193 -2.05 9.20 17.09
N CYS A 194 -3.28 9.34 17.58
CA CYS A 194 -3.83 10.64 17.98
C CYS A 194 -3.32 11.08 19.39
#